data_4a4a6bec68fe4f0c52a4dde8ada91a7a
#
_entry.id   4a4a6bec68fe4f0c52a4dde8ada91a7a
#
_cell.length_a   1.000
_cell.length_b   1.000
_cell.length_c   1.000
_cell.angle_alpha   90.00
_cell.angle_beta   90.00
_cell.angle_gamma   90.00
#
_symmetry.space_group_name_H-M   'P 1'
#
loop_
_entity.id
_entity.type
_entity.pdbx_description
1 polymer ?
#
loop_
_entity_poly.entity_id
_entity_poly.type
_entity_poly.pdbx_seq_one_letter_code
_entity_poly.pdbx_strand_id
1 'polypeptide(L)'
;MKLAHNIGTHKHSNYHTREEIAACHDEIGFDGIYLNVYENRDILAGKSGIMFVMGKYLGRDNSFDLQYVPALERYCTLEQVQEICSEYNFEIGWHTWNHPDLTKVSRQQLIQEITPPFPCRYFAYPYGAYNNEVVQAVKNAGYERAWSVRQGTLDTSVPDWQFKIYRDYVAWFE
;
A
#
# COMPACT_ATOMS: atom_id res chain seq x y z
N MET A 1 -5.84 18.68 -4.54
CA MET A 1 -5.85 17.25 -4.22
C MET A 1 -4.81 17.06 -3.13
N LYS A 2 -5.21 16.72 -1.92
CA LYS A 2 -4.27 16.42 -0.84
C LYS A 2 -3.53 15.14 -1.19
N LEU A 3 -2.22 15.11 -0.99
CA LEU A 3 -1.40 13.92 -1.21
C LEU A 3 -1.75 12.90 -0.13
N ALA A 4 -1.98 11.66 -0.53
CA ALA A 4 -2.10 10.56 0.41
C ALA A 4 -0.74 10.38 1.11
N HIS A 5 -0.72 10.45 2.43
CA HIS A 5 0.45 10.09 3.20
C HIS A 5 0.51 8.57 3.34
N ASN A 6 1.66 7.99 3.03
CA ASN A 6 1.88 6.58 3.21
C ASN A 6 2.51 6.33 4.58
N ILE A 7 1.84 5.57 5.41
CA ILE A 7 2.46 4.96 6.58
C ILE A 7 3.10 3.66 6.09
N GLY A 8 4.19 3.80 5.34
CA GLY A 8 4.91 2.67 4.77
C GLY A 8 5.93 2.10 5.75
N THR A 9 6.12 0.81 5.62
CA THR A 9 6.97 -0.04 6.46
C THR A 9 8.48 0.14 6.24
N HIS A 10 8.95 1.20 5.61
CA HIS A 10 10.37 1.35 5.33
C HIS A 10 11.05 2.39 6.21
N LYS A 11 11.84 1.88 7.08
CA LYS A 11 13.12 2.31 7.67
C LYS A 11 13.25 2.46 9.18
N HIS A 12 12.25 2.71 9.96
CA HIS A 12 12.50 2.85 11.42
C HIS A 12 11.25 2.57 12.26
N SER A 13 11.09 1.40 12.73
CA SER A 13 10.03 0.97 13.64
C SER A 13 8.66 0.73 12.98
N ASN A 14 8.31 -0.42 13.07
CA ASN A 14 7.23 -1.17 12.51
C ASN A 14 6.00 -1.16 13.40
N TYR A 15 5.98 -0.27 14.34
CA TYR A 15 4.87 -0.06 15.24
C TYR A 15 4.34 1.32 14.97
N HIS A 16 3.26 1.41 14.23
CA HIS A 16 2.46 2.60 14.31
C HIS A 16 1.75 2.56 15.65
N THR A 17 2.26 3.31 16.60
CA THR A 17 1.55 3.49 17.86
C THR A 17 0.19 4.13 17.58
N ARG A 18 -0.72 3.98 18.52
CA ARG A 18 -2.04 4.62 18.45
C ARG A 18 -1.92 6.13 18.25
N GLU A 19 -0.98 6.76 18.94
CA GLU A 19 -0.69 8.20 18.87
C GLU A 19 -0.17 8.60 17.49
N GLU A 20 0.69 7.78 16.90
CA GLU A 20 1.26 8.02 15.58
C GLU A 20 0.19 7.98 14.49
N ILE A 21 -0.67 6.96 14.48
CA ILE A 21 -1.77 6.89 13.51
C ILE A 21 -2.76 8.04 13.76
N ALA A 22 -3.04 8.38 15.02
CA ALA A 22 -3.92 9.49 15.35
C ALA A 22 -3.39 10.85 14.88
N ALA A 23 -2.06 11.04 14.85
CA ALA A 23 -1.40 12.25 14.38
C ALA A 23 -1.36 12.37 12.84
N CYS A 24 -1.65 11.29 12.09
CA CYS A 24 -1.69 11.35 10.64
C CYS A 24 -2.83 12.22 10.13
N HIS A 25 -2.64 12.78 8.93
CA HIS A 25 -3.69 13.48 8.20
C HIS A 25 -4.89 12.58 7.91
N ASP A 26 -6.03 13.18 7.55
CA ASP A 26 -7.30 12.48 7.34
C ASP A 26 -7.28 11.46 6.19
N GLU A 27 -6.30 11.54 5.28
CA GLU A 27 -6.12 10.61 4.16
C GLU A 27 -4.84 9.78 4.37
N ILE A 28 -4.99 8.47 4.56
CA ILE A 28 -3.91 7.55 4.89
C ILE A 28 -3.84 6.40 3.88
N GLY A 29 -2.62 6.03 3.45
CA GLY A 29 -2.37 4.80 2.70
C GLY A 29 -1.49 3.86 3.50
N PHE A 30 -1.82 2.58 3.52
CA PHE A 30 -1.02 1.53 4.15
C PHE A 30 -0.50 0.55 3.09
N ASP A 31 0.79 0.23 3.14
CA ASP A 31 1.37 -0.88 2.38
C ASP A 31 1.60 -2.06 3.33
N GLY A 32 0.77 -3.09 3.21
CA GLY A 32 0.76 -4.19 4.16
C GLY A 32 0.16 -3.77 5.51
N ILE A 33 -0.96 -4.36 5.88
CA ILE A 33 -1.67 -4.01 7.10
C ILE A 33 -1.33 -5.02 8.17
N TYR A 34 -0.64 -4.57 9.21
CA TYR A 34 -0.33 -5.41 10.36
C TYR A 34 -1.52 -5.54 11.31
N LEU A 35 -1.54 -6.65 12.04
CA LEU A 35 -2.62 -7.00 12.96
C LEU A 35 -2.84 -5.94 14.05
N ASN A 36 -1.80 -5.23 14.49
CA ASN A 36 -1.93 -4.16 15.46
C ASN A 36 -2.82 -3.00 14.96
N VAL A 37 -2.86 -2.73 13.66
CA VAL A 37 -3.79 -1.75 13.08
C VAL A 37 -5.23 -2.22 13.24
N TYR A 38 -5.50 -3.50 13.01
CA TYR A 38 -6.83 -4.08 13.21
C TYR A 38 -7.26 -4.06 14.68
N GLU A 39 -6.36 -4.39 15.59
CA GLU A 39 -6.63 -4.40 17.04
C GLU A 39 -6.92 -3.01 17.61
N ASN A 40 -6.39 -1.95 16.97
CA ASN A 40 -6.58 -0.55 17.36
C ASN A 40 -7.37 0.26 16.34
N ARG A 41 -8.23 -0.37 15.55
CA ARG A 41 -8.87 0.24 14.37
C ARG A 41 -9.82 1.40 14.67
N ASP A 42 -10.24 1.56 15.90
CA ASP A 42 -11.01 2.73 16.36
C ASP A 42 -10.30 4.07 16.10
N ILE A 43 -8.95 4.07 16.01
CA ILE A 43 -8.17 5.27 15.65
C ILE A 43 -8.35 5.70 14.19
N LEU A 44 -8.92 4.84 13.35
CA LEU A 44 -9.24 5.14 11.95
C LEU A 44 -10.53 5.95 11.80
N ALA A 45 -11.26 6.16 12.89
CA ALA A 45 -12.51 6.94 12.89
C ALA A 45 -12.25 8.37 12.37
N GLY A 46 -13.06 8.79 11.39
CA GLY A 46 -12.91 10.10 10.73
C GLY A 46 -11.79 10.20 9.69
N LYS A 47 -11.02 9.13 9.50
CA LYS A 47 -9.99 9.04 8.47
C LYS A 47 -10.51 8.29 7.24
N SER A 48 -9.84 8.50 6.10
CA SER A 48 -10.11 7.77 4.86
C SER A 48 -8.80 7.35 4.20
N GLY A 49 -8.84 6.32 3.37
CA GLY A 49 -7.64 5.92 2.67
C GLY A 49 -7.73 4.59 1.94
N ILE A 50 -6.56 4.06 1.62
CA ILE A 50 -6.42 2.82 0.88
C ILE A 50 -5.49 1.89 1.65
N MET A 51 -5.94 0.65 1.84
CA MET A 51 -5.16 -0.42 2.45
C MET A 51 -4.63 -1.34 1.35
N PHE A 52 -3.35 -1.20 0.99
CA PHE A 52 -2.72 -2.03 -0.03
C PHE A 52 -2.30 -3.38 0.55
N VAL A 53 -2.85 -4.46 0.02
CA VAL A 53 -2.61 -5.82 0.50
C VAL A 53 -1.70 -6.61 -0.43
N MET A 54 -0.81 -7.40 0.17
CA MET A 54 0.07 -8.34 -0.52
C MET A 54 -0.52 -9.75 -0.41
N GLY A 55 -0.91 -10.35 -1.54
CA GLY A 55 -1.72 -11.57 -1.56
C GLY A 55 -1.14 -12.73 -0.77
N LYS A 56 0.15 -13.00 -0.92
CA LYS A 56 0.85 -14.11 -0.26
C LYS A 56 0.93 -13.95 1.26
N TYR A 57 0.94 -12.72 1.74
CA TYR A 57 1.26 -12.41 3.14
C TYR A 57 0.02 -12.15 3.99
N LEU A 58 -1.16 -12.09 3.41
CA LEU A 58 -2.42 -11.99 4.16
C LEU A 58 -2.51 -13.09 5.23
N GLY A 59 -2.69 -12.71 6.49
CA GLY A 59 -2.77 -13.59 7.65
C GLY A 59 -1.45 -14.29 8.03
N ARG A 60 -0.34 -13.95 7.38
CA ARG A 60 1.00 -14.50 7.66
C ARG A 60 1.86 -13.49 8.40
N ASP A 61 3.01 -13.96 8.87
CA ASP A 61 4.03 -13.09 9.46
C ASP A 61 4.90 -12.42 8.39
N ASN A 62 5.70 -11.45 8.83
CA ASN A 62 6.63 -10.69 8.02
C ASN A 62 8.03 -11.32 7.96
N SER A 63 8.16 -12.63 8.14
CA SER A 63 9.46 -13.31 8.19
C SER A 63 10.34 -13.07 6.95
N PHE A 64 9.73 -12.75 5.79
CA PHE A 64 10.44 -12.42 4.55
C PHE A 64 11.14 -11.05 4.60
N ASP A 65 10.75 -10.17 5.51
CA ASP A 65 11.15 -8.76 5.56
C ASP A 65 11.93 -8.41 6.85
N LEU A 66 12.30 -9.41 7.66
CA LEU A 66 12.98 -9.21 8.96
C LEU A 66 14.32 -8.46 8.86
N GLN A 67 14.92 -8.42 7.67
CA GLN A 67 16.14 -7.62 7.44
C GLN A 67 15.85 -6.10 7.48
N TYR A 68 14.60 -5.70 7.22
CA TYR A 68 14.15 -4.30 7.23
C TYR A 68 13.24 -4.00 8.42
N VAL A 69 12.53 -5.01 8.91
CA VAL A 69 11.55 -4.97 9.98
C VAL A 69 11.98 -5.96 11.06
N PRO A 70 12.79 -5.54 12.05
CA PRO A 70 13.45 -6.47 12.98
C PRO A 70 12.50 -7.14 13.97
N ALA A 71 11.23 -6.74 14.03
CA ALA A 71 10.22 -7.38 14.85
C ALA A 71 9.37 -8.36 14.02
N LEU A 72 9.11 -9.55 14.56
CA LEU A 72 8.21 -10.52 13.93
C LEU A 72 6.77 -10.09 14.18
N GLU A 73 6.11 -9.64 13.12
CA GLU A 73 4.74 -9.14 13.11
C GLU A 73 3.84 -9.99 12.23
N ARG A 74 2.55 -9.93 12.45
CA ARG A 74 1.56 -10.61 11.62
C ARG A 74 0.76 -9.59 10.81
N TYR A 75 0.56 -9.87 9.52
CA TYR A 75 -0.36 -9.13 8.67
C TYR A 75 -1.81 -9.52 8.97
N CYS A 76 -2.73 -8.60 8.75
CA CYS A 76 -4.17 -8.86 8.78
C CYS A 76 -4.55 -9.95 7.77
N THR A 77 -5.59 -10.71 8.07
CA THR A 77 -6.26 -11.54 7.07
C THR A 77 -7.08 -10.66 6.11
N LEU A 78 -7.53 -11.22 4.99
CA LEU A 78 -8.39 -10.48 4.07
C LEU A 78 -9.70 -10.07 4.74
N GLU A 79 -10.27 -10.95 5.56
CA GLU A 79 -11.52 -10.69 6.30
C GLU A 79 -11.36 -9.51 7.27
N GLN A 80 -10.23 -9.44 7.99
CA GLN A 80 -9.93 -8.33 8.89
C GLN A 80 -9.77 -7.00 8.14
N VAL A 81 -9.11 -7.00 6.98
CA VAL A 81 -9.01 -5.81 6.12
C VAL A 81 -10.38 -5.39 5.60
N GLN A 82 -11.21 -6.35 5.17
CA GLN A 82 -12.58 -6.09 4.72
C GLN A 82 -13.45 -5.50 5.82
N GLU A 83 -13.31 -6.01 7.07
CA GLU A 83 -14.00 -5.47 8.24
C GLU A 83 -13.63 -4.00 8.47
N ILE A 84 -12.32 -3.67 8.49
CA ILE A 84 -11.88 -2.27 8.59
C ILE A 84 -12.51 -1.42 7.48
N CYS A 85 -12.47 -1.87 6.24
CA CYS A 85 -13.03 -1.11 5.11
C CYS A 85 -14.54 -0.94 5.19
N SER A 86 -15.25 -1.88 5.83
CA SER A 86 -16.71 -1.79 6.04
C SER A 86 -17.08 -0.87 7.20
N GLU A 87 -16.26 -0.79 8.24
CA GLU A 87 -16.48 0.03 9.43
C GLU A 87 -16.04 1.48 9.24
N TYR A 88 -15.00 1.70 8.42
CA TYR A 88 -14.36 3.00 8.22
C TYR A 88 -14.29 3.34 6.73
N ASN A 89 -14.01 4.58 6.41
CA ASN A 89 -13.95 5.07 5.03
C ASN A 89 -12.63 4.69 4.33
N PHE A 90 -12.35 3.38 4.24
CA PHE A 90 -11.17 2.83 3.57
C PHE A 90 -11.56 1.93 2.40
N GLU A 91 -10.65 1.85 1.41
CA GLU A 91 -10.77 0.92 0.28
C GLU A 91 -9.58 -0.05 0.27
N ILE A 92 -9.79 -1.24 -0.32
CA ILE A 92 -8.70 -2.19 -0.50
C ILE A 92 -7.98 -1.87 -1.81
N GLY A 93 -6.67 -1.75 -1.75
CA GLY A 93 -5.77 -1.68 -2.88
C GLY A 93 -4.95 -2.96 -3.03
N TRP A 94 -4.35 -3.17 -4.19
CA TRP A 94 -3.49 -4.31 -4.46
C TRP A 94 -2.01 -3.93 -4.49
N HIS A 95 -1.17 -4.78 -3.89
CA HIS A 95 0.28 -4.56 -3.80
C HIS A 95 1.07 -5.83 -4.18
N THR A 96 0.61 -6.49 -5.24
CA THR A 96 1.15 -7.74 -5.77
C THR A 96 0.95 -8.99 -4.89
N TRP A 97 1.26 -10.15 -5.44
CA TRP A 97 1.25 -11.41 -4.68
C TRP A 97 2.47 -11.56 -3.79
N ASN A 98 3.68 -11.34 -4.34
CA ASN A 98 4.95 -11.71 -3.71
C ASN A 98 5.87 -10.52 -3.42
N HIS A 99 5.40 -9.29 -3.66
CA HIS A 99 6.18 -8.05 -3.49
C HIS A 99 7.49 -8.00 -4.32
N PRO A 100 7.53 -8.41 -5.60
CA PRO A 100 8.73 -8.30 -6.40
C PRO A 100 8.93 -6.89 -6.97
N ASP A 101 10.17 -6.57 -7.35
CA ASP A 101 10.41 -5.44 -8.27
C ASP A 101 9.86 -5.80 -9.65
N LEU A 102 8.70 -5.22 -10.00
CA LEU A 102 7.97 -5.52 -11.23
C LEU A 102 8.74 -5.19 -12.51
N THR A 103 9.76 -4.34 -12.42
CA THR A 103 10.61 -3.99 -13.58
C THR A 103 11.62 -5.10 -13.94
N LYS A 104 11.75 -6.12 -13.06
CA LYS A 104 12.72 -7.21 -13.18
C LYS A 104 12.08 -8.58 -13.36
N VAL A 105 10.77 -8.66 -13.40
CA VAL A 105 10.06 -9.93 -13.62
C VAL A 105 9.72 -10.16 -15.10
N SER A 106 9.46 -11.41 -15.48
CA SER A 106 8.96 -11.71 -16.82
C SER A 106 7.54 -11.16 -17.01
N ARG A 107 7.13 -10.94 -18.27
CA ARG A 107 5.77 -10.47 -18.58
C ARG A 107 4.69 -11.40 -18.01
N GLN A 108 4.90 -12.69 -18.02
CA GLN A 108 3.96 -13.66 -17.45
C GLN A 108 3.84 -13.47 -15.93
N GLN A 109 4.96 -13.34 -15.24
CA GLN A 109 4.99 -13.05 -13.80
C GLN A 109 4.36 -11.69 -13.51
N LEU A 110 4.65 -10.65 -14.29
CA LEU A 110 4.03 -9.33 -14.13
C LEU A 110 2.51 -9.43 -14.09
N ILE A 111 1.90 -10.12 -15.07
CA ILE A 111 0.44 -10.30 -15.12
C ILE A 111 -0.07 -11.05 -13.88
N GLN A 112 0.62 -12.11 -13.45
CA GLN A 112 0.25 -12.83 -12.23
C GLN A 112 0.31 -11.94 -10.99
N GLU A 113 1.38 -11.18 -10.83
CA GLU A 113 1.59 -10.30 -9.66
C GLU A 113 0.55 -9.19 -9.55
N ILE A 114 0.14 -8.61 -10.68
CA ILE A 114 -0.82 -7.50 -10.70
C ILE A 114 -2.30 -7.95 -10.72
N THR A 115 -2.58 -9.25 -10.76
CA THR A 115 -3.96 -9.78 -10.80
C THR A 115 -4.42 -10.16 -9.39
N PRO A 116 -5.30 -9.36 -8.75
CA PRO A 116 -5.84 -9.68 -7.43
C PRO A 116 -6.93 -10.76 -7.52
N PRO A 117 -7.23 -11.47 -6.43
CA PRO A 117 -8.31 -12.47 -6.39
C PRO A 117 -9.69 -11.86 -6.15
N PHE A 118 -9.80 -10.52 -6.09
CA PHE A 118 -11.03 -9.76 -5.86
C PHE A 118 -11.03 -8.48 -6.71
N PRO A 119 -12.18 -7.85 -6.95
CA PRO A 119 -12.26 -6.58 -7.64
C PRO A 119 -11.47 -5.50 -6.89
N CYS A 120 -10.57 -4.80 -7.57
CA CYS A 120 -9.71 -3.80 -7.00
C CYS A 120 -9.46 -2.64 -7.96
N ARG A 121 -9.60 -1.40 -7.48
CA ARG A 121 -9.45 -0.18 -8.30
C ARG A 121 -8.06 0.43 -8.21
N TYR A 122 -7.31 0.11 -7.15
CA TYR A 122 -6.09 0.80 -6.78
C TYR A 122 -4.91 -0.14 -6.68
N PHE A 123 -3.76 0.34 -7.13
CA PHE A 123 -2.52 -0.42 -7.15
C PHE A 123 -1.37 0.36 -6.50
N ALA A 124 -0.48 -0.32 -5.79
CA ALA A 124 0.79 0.25 -5.35
C ALA A 124 1.96 -0.58 -5.90
N TYR A 125 2.97 0.11 -6.44
CA TYR A 125 4.16 -0.55 -6.95
C TYR A 125 5.08 -0.94 -5.81
N PRO A 126 5.50 -2.23 -5.67
CA PRO A 126 6.56 -2.60 -4.76
C PRO A 126 7.82 -1.75 -4.98
N TYR A 127 8.40 -1.26 -3.90
CA TYR A 127 9.55 -0.34 -3.92
C TYR A 127 9.31 0.97 -4.70
N GLY A 128 8.07 1.25 -5.09
CA GLY A 128 7.73 2.34 -6.00
C GLY A 128 8.30 2.18 -7.41
N ALA A 129 8.82 1.00 -7.76
CA ALA A 129 9.51 0.73 -9.01
C ALA A 129 8.52 0.45 -10.15
N TYR A 130 8.63 1.23 -11.21
CA TYR A 130 7.86 1.03 -12.43
C TYR A 130 8.65 1.48 -13.67
N ASN A 131 8.28 0.93 -14.82
CA ASN A 131 8.66 1.39 -16.15
C ASN A 131 7.40 1.48 -17.03
N ASN A 132 7.54 1.86 -18.28
CA ASN A 132 6.39 2.03 -19.18
C ASN A 132 5.63 0.71 -19.41
N GLU A 133 6.31 -0.43 -19.46
CA GLU A 133 5.67 -1.74 -19.61
C GLU A 133 4.81 -2.08 -18.39
N VAL A 134 5.33 -1.87 -17.19
CA VAL A 134 4.61 -2.10 -15.92
C VAL A 134 3.39 -1.17 -15.84
N VAL A 135 3.54 0.12 -16.16
CA VAL A 135 2.42 1.07 -16.18
C VAL A 135 1.32 0.62 -17.14
N GLN A 136 1.70 0.21 -18.37
CA GLN A 136 0.70 -0.27 -19.32
C GLN A 136 0.03 -1.57 -18.88
N ALA A 137 0.75 -2.49 -18.26
CA ALA A 137 0.18 -3.72 -17.73
C ALA A 137 -0.85 -3.43 -16.61
N VAL A 138 -0.52 -2.55 -15.66
CA VAL A 138 -1.41 -2.13 -14.57
C VAL A 138 -2.66 -1.43 -15.13
N LYS A 139 -2.49 -0.54 -16.10
CA LYS A 139 -3.58 0.13 -16.80
C LYS A 139 -4.50 -0.86 -17.54
N ASN A 140 -3.92 -1.81 -18.26
CA ASN A 140 -4.67 -2.84 -18.99
C ASN A 140 -5.37 -3.85 -18.07
N ALA A 141 -4.88 -4.03 -16.84
CA ALA A 141 -5.53 -4.84 -15.80
C ALA A 141 -6.79 -4.17 -15.21
N GLY A 142 -7.10 -2.92 -15.60
CA GLY A 142 -8.31 -2.21 -15.21
C GLY A 142 -8.19 -1.37 -13.94
N TYR A 143 -6.99 -1.18 -13.41
CA TYR A 143 -6.78 -0.25 -12.30
C TYR A 143 -7.08 1.20 -12.73
N GLU A 144 -7.63 1.98 -11.81
CA GLU A 144 -7.93 3.39 -12.04
C GLU A 144 -6.76 4.28 -11.65
N ARG A 145 -6.01 3.89 -10.62
CA ARG A 145 -4.85 4.64 -10.11
C ARG A 145 -3.76 3.70 -9.60
N ALA A 146 -2.52 4.19 -9.67
CA ALA A 146 -1.37 3.47 -9.10
C ALA A 146 -0.38 4.44 -8.43
N TRP A 147 0.17 4.00 -7.30
CA TRP A 147 1.05 4.78 -6.43
C TRP A 147 2.48 4.25 -6.46
N SER A 148 3.42 5.19 -6.51
CA SER A 148 4.85 4.97 -6.29
C SER A 148 5.26 5.48 -4.90
N VAL A 149 6.54 5.38 -4.55
CA VAL A 149 7.12 5.92 -3.31
C VAL A 149 7.96 7.19 -3.55
N ARG A 150 7.77 7.85 -4.67
CA ARG A 150 8.46 9.11 -4.95
C ARG A 150 7.85 10.23 -4.13
N GLN A 151 8.71 11.04 -3.51
CA GLN A 151 8.30 12.27 -2.85
C GLN A 151 8.23 13.42 -3.85
N GLY A 152 7.38 14.39 -3.56
CA GLY A 152 7.28 15.63 -4.32
C GLY A 152 5.86 15.97 -4.78
N THR A 153 5.77 17.03 -5.57
CA THR A 153 4.50 17.50 -6.13
C THR A 153 4.10 16.66 -7.34
N LEU A 154 2.88 16.16 -7.34
CA LEU A 154 2.31 15.41 -8.45
C LEU A 154 2.18 16.31 -9.69
N ASP A 155 2.89 15.95 -10.77
CA ASP A 155 2.76 16.62 -12.06
C ASP A 155 1.65 15.95 -12.88
N THR A 156 0.49 16.59 -12.95
CA THR A 156 -0.67 16.11 -13.70
C THR A 156 -0.58 16.37 -15.20
N SER A 157 0.47 17.05 -15.68
CA SER A 157 0.70 17.27 -17.11
C SER A 157 1.37 16.10 -17.82
N VAL A 158 2.00 15.19 -17.05
CA VAL A 158 2.65 14.01 -17.65
C VAL A 158 1.62 12.95 -18.07
N PRO A 159 1.84 12.26 -19.21
CA PRO A 159 0.96 11.16 -19.63
C PRO A 159 0.87 10.07 -18.55
N ASP A 160 -0.35 9.54 -18.36
CA ASP A 160 -0.64 8.47 -17.40
C ASP A 160 -0.27 8.82 -15.94
N TRP A 161 -0.37 10.10 -15.56
CA TRP A 161 -0.05 10.56 -14.21
C TRP A 161 -0.85 9.82 -13.13
N GLN A 162 -2.08 9.36 -13.43
CA GLN A 162 -2.91 8.57 -12.51
C GLN A 162 -2.25 7.25 -12.09
N PHE A 163 -1.31 6.76 -12.90
CA PHE A 163 -0.52 5.55 -12.65
C PHE A 163 0.91 5.84 -12.17
N LYS A 164 1.19 7.06 -11.76
CA LYS A 164 2.50 7.54 -11.30
C LYS A 164 2.36 8.46 -10.09
N ILE A 165 1.34 8.22 -9.27
CA ILE A 165 1.02 9.09 -8.13
C ILE A 165 2.14 8.97 -7.10
N TYR A 166 2.62 10.11 -6.62
CA TYR A 166 3.63 10.17 -5.58
C TYR A 166 3.00 9.94 -4.21
N ARG A 167 3.76 9.33 -3.31
CA ARG A 167 3.41 9.18 -1.91
C ARG A 167 4.55 9.73 -1.07
N ASP A 168 4.22 10.63 -0.16
CA ASP A 168 5.16 11.04 0.87
C ASP A 168 5.07 10.05 2.04
N TYR A 169 6.24 9.62 2.52
CA TYR A 169 6.28 8.97 3.82
C TYR A 169 6.01 10.03 4.89
N VAL A 170 5.24 9.68 5.89
CA VAL A 170 5.18 10.48 7.11
C VAL A 170 6.58 10.40 7.73
N ALA A 171 7.40 11.41 7.46
CA ALA A 171 8.64 11.56 8.18
C ALA A 171 8.28 11.97 9.60
N TRP A 172 8.73 11.22 10.59
CA TRP A 172 8.65 11.58 11.99
C TRP A 172 9.41 12.90 12.15
N PHE A 173 8.70 13.92 12.54
CA PHE A 173 9.35 15.14 12.99
C PHE A 173 9.93 14.85 14.37
N GLU A 174 11.26 14.85 14.46
CA GLU A 174 11.96 14.94 15.72
C GLU A 174 11.62 16.27 16.43
#